data_92f3ce346804fcdee54a720e2a3b768d
#
_entry.id   92f3ce346804fcdee54a720e2a3b768d
#
_cell.length_a   1.000
_cell.length_b   1.000
_cell.length_c   1.000
_cell.angle_alpha   90.00
_cell.angle_beta   90.00
_cell.angle_gamma   90.00
#
_symmetry.space_group_name_H-M   'P 1'
#
loop_
_entity.id
_entity.type
_entity.pdbx_description
1 polymer ?
#
loop_
_entity_poly.entity_id
_entity_poly.type
_entity_poly.pdbx_seq_one_letter_code
_entity_poly.pdbx_strand_id
1 'polypeptide(L)'
;MSVNIALELARRGKKVVVFDADFGLANVEVMLGIRPQYNLLDLIHNNKSMTEIITQGPEGIGFISGGSGVSELATLDNASIKLLISELVKLDQMYDVVIIDTGAGITDSVMEFVMMSPEVVLVVTPEPTSITDSYSLLKVL
;
A
#
# COMPACT_ATOMS: atom_id res chain seq x y z
N MET A 1 1.80 9.82 6.66
CA MET A 1 2.47 9.10 7.77
C MET A 1 3.35 7.97 7.23
N SER A 2 2.84 7.07 6.42
CA SER A 2 3.53 5.88 5.88
C SER A 2 4.89 6.17 5.24
N VAL A 3 4.96 7.20 4.39
CA VAL A 3 6.23 7.64 3.76
C VAL A 3 7.28 8.03 4.79
N ASN A 4 6.91 8.79 5.83
CA ASN A 4 7.87 9.24 6.85
C ASN A 4 8.38 8.07 7.71
N ILE A 5 7.51 7.11 8.02
CA ILE A 5 7.90 5.87 8.71
C ILE A 5 8.88 5.09 7.83
N ALA A 6 8.57 4.93 6.54
CA ALA A 6 9.44 4.23 5.59
C ALA A 6 10.84 4.85 5.51
N LEU A 7 10.91 6.17 5.35
CA LEU A 7 12.17 6.89 5.27
C LEU A 7 12.99 6.75 6.57
N GLU A 8 12.35 6.84 7.72
CA GLU A 8 13.02 6.69 9.01
C GLU A 8 13.55 5.27 9.22
N LEU A 9 12.78 4.25 8.84
CA LEU A 9 13.23 2.86 8.90
C LEU A 9 14.41 2.60 7.94
N ALA A 10 14.36 3.19 6.73
CA ALA A 10 15.46 3.08 5.77
C ALA A 10 16.75 3.73 6.29
N ARG A 11 16.64 4.90 6.93
CA ARG A 11 17.80 5.57 7.61
C ARG A 11 18.38 4.72 8.72
N ARG A 12 17.59 3.88 9.35
CA ARG A 12 18.04 2.89 10.35
C ARG A 12 18.59 1.59 9.74
N GLY A 13 18.79 1.56 8.42
CA GLY A 13 19.39 0.42 7.71
C GLY A 13 18.41 -0.69 7.36
N LYS A 14 17.09 -0.48 7.47
CA LYS A 14 16.08 -1.45 7.05
C LYS A 14 15.81 -1.35 5.56
N LYS A 15 15.59 -2.49 4.92
CA LYS A 15 15.07 -2.56 3.56
C LYS A 15 13.56 -2.41 3.62
N VAL A 16 13.03 -1.31 3.10
CA VAL A 16 11.62 -0.96 3.21
C VAL A 16 11.00 -0.81 1.83
N VAL A 17 9.77 -1.32 1.67
CA VAL A 17 8.94 -1.04 0.51
C VAL A 17 7.60 -0.47 0.97
N VAL A 18 7.12 0.56 0.26
CA VAL A 18 5.79 1.15 0.47
C VAL A 18 4.90 0.73 -0.69
N PHE A 19 3.79 0.14 -0.36
CA PHE A 19 2.71 -0.20 -1.31
C PHE A 19 1.55 0.77 -1.11
N ASP A 20 1.27 1.58 -2.15
CA ASP A 20 0.13 2.49 -2.17
C ASP A 20 -1.13 1.70 -2.55
N ALA A 21 -1.91 1.36 -1.55
CA ALA A 21 -3.18 0.63 -1.66
C ALA A 21 -4.41 1.55 -1.61
N ASP A 22 -4.22 2.87 -1.66
CA ASP A 22 -5.30 3.83 -1.89
C ASP A 22 -5.57 3.98 -3.39
N PHE A 23 -6.30 3.03 -3.94
CA PHE A 23 -6.58 2.95 -5.38
C PHE A 23 -7.43 4.11 -5.93
N GLY A 24 -8.02 4.93 -5.06
CA GLY A 24 -8.82 6.10 -5.47
C GLY A 24 -8.01 7.38 -5.57
N LEU A 25 -7.05 7.57 -4.70
CA LEU A 25 -6.29 8.81 -4.53
C LEU A 25 -4.80 8.51 -4.27
N ALA A 26 -4.13 7.86 -5.22
CA ALA A 26 -2.71 7.55 -5.11
C ALA A 26 -1.88 8.84 -4.90
N ASN A 27 -1.44 9.06 -3.67
CA ASN A 27 -0.73 10.28 -3.27
C ASN A 27 0.75 10.03 -2.95
N VAL A 28 1.14 8.80 -2.70
CA VAL A 28 2.50 8.46 -2.25
C VAL A 28 3.53 8.83 -3.32
N GLU A 29 3.26 8.59 -4.60
CA GLU A 29 4.15 8.97 -5.71
C GLU A 29 4.41 10.48 -5.78
N VAL A 30 3.36 11.28 -5.49
CA VAL A 30 3.48 12.74 -5.45
C VAL A 30 4.33 13.18 -4.27
N MET A 31 4.11 12.58 -3.09
CA MET A 31 4.89 12.88 -1.88
C MET A 31 6.36 12.51 -2.02
N LEU A 32 6.66 11.44 -2.73
CA LEU A 32 8.03 10.98 -2.99
C LEU A 32 8.71 11.71 -4.15
N GLY A 33 7.94 12.45 -4.96
CA GLY A 33 8.44 13.14 -6.16
C GLY A 33 8.95 12.18 -7.23
N ILE A 34 8.40 10.96 -7.28
CA ILE A 34 8.78 9.92 -8.24
C ILE A 34 7.68 9.69 -9.27
N ARG A 35 8.08 9.20 -10.44
CA ARG A 35 7.16 8.76 -11.49
C ARG A 35 7.40 7.29 -11.77
N PRO A 36 6.55 6.40 -11.25
CA PRO A 36 6.65 4.96 -11.53
C PRO A 36 6.53 4.69 -13.03
N GLN A 37 7.38 3.80 -13.53
CA GLN A 37 7.29 3.34 -14.93
C GLN A 37 6.15 2.34 -15.10
N TYR A 38 5.93 1.52 -14.08
CA TYR A 38 4.90 0.50 -14.01
C TYR A 38 4.13 0.63 -12.70
N ASN A 39 2.92 0.12 -12.68
CA ASN A 39 2.03 0.11 -11.54
C ASN A 39 1.35 -1.26 -11.38
N LEU A 40 0.41 -1.37 -10.45
CA LEU A 40 -0.32 -2.62 -10.21
C LEU A 40 -1.11 -3.16 -11.41
N LEU A 41 -1.60 -2.29 -12.30
CA LEU A 41 -2.29 -2.77 -13.51
C LEU A 41 -1.36 -3.52 -14.44
N ASP A 42 -0.09 -3.13 -14.48
CA ASP A 42 0.93 -3.84 -15.27
C ASP A 42 1.19 -5.24 -14.73
N LEU A 43 1.11 -5.42 -13.41
CA LEU A 43 1.19 -6.74 -12.79
C LEU A 43 -0.06 -7.58 -13.10
N ILE A 44 -1.26 -6.99 -13.01
CA ILE A 44 -2.53 -7.71 -13.18
C ILE A 44 -2.76 -8.07 -14.66
N HIS A 45 -2.54 -7.13 -15.58
CA HIS A 45 -2.94 -7.26 -16.98
C HIS A 45 -1.78 -7.50 -17.96
N ASN A 46 -0.58 -7.04 -17.64
CA ASN A 46 0.57 -7.03 -18.55
C ASN A 46 1.64 -8.06 -18.18
N ASN A 47 1.33 -9.01 -17.31
CA ASN A 47 2.25 -10.07 -16.85
C ASN A 47 3.61 -9.55 -16.33
N LYS A 48 3.63 -8.34 -15.77
CA LYS A 48 4.82 -7.84 -15.07
C LYS A 48 4.98 -8.55 -13.73
N SER A 49 6.22 -8.79 -13.33
CA SER A 49 6.51 -9.32 -11.99
C SER A 49 6.43 -8.22 -10.95
N MET A 50 6.22 -8.60 -9.68
CA MET A 50 6.26 -7.66 -8.57
C MET A 50 7.56 -6.87 -8.52
N THR A 51 8.70 -7.49 -8.81
CA THR A 51 10.02 -6.84 -8.82
C THR A 51 10.17 -5.80 -9.93
N GLU A 52 9.51 -5.99 -11.07
CA GLU A 52 9.57 -5.03 -12.18
C GLU A 52 8.76 -3.76 -11.92
N ILE A 53 7.69 -3.86 -11.13
CA ILE A 53 6.84 -2.71 -10.80
C ILE A 53 7.35 -1.91 -9.61
N ILE A 54 8.35 -2.41 -8.87
CA ILE A 54 8.97 -1.65 -7.78
C ILE A 54 9.82 -0.53 -8.35
N THR A 55 9.48 0.70 -7.97
CA THR A 55 10.27 1.89 -8.28
C THR A 55 11.15 2.25 -7.09
N GLN A 56 12.40 2.62 -7.32
CA GLN A 56 13.29 3.09 -6.26
C GLN A 56 12.98 4.55 -5.90
N GLY A 57 12.73 4.77 -4.64
CA GLY A 57 12.49 6.08 -4.05
C GLY A 57 13.70 6.63 -3.28
N PRO A 58 13.51 7.77 -2.59
CA PRO A 58 14.53 8.37 -1.71
C PRO A 58 15.01 7.38 -0.64
N GLU A 59 16.24 7.55 -0.18
CA GLU A 59 16.87 6.71 0.86
C GLU A 59 16.89 5.21 0.52
N GLY A 60 16.67 4.86 -0.74
CA GLY A 60 16.65 3.47 -1.21
C GLY A 60 15.38 2.70 -0.87
N ILE A 61 14.29 3.36 -0.45
CA ILE A 61 13.01 2.68 -0.27
C ILE A 61 12.46 2.20 -1.61
N GLY A 62 11.85 1.00 -1.61
CA GLY A 62 11.03 0.56 -2.73
C GLY A 62 9.65 1.22 -2.68
N PHE A 63 9.06 1.44 -3.82
CA PHE A 63 7.70 1.96 -3.94
C PHE A 63 6.92 1.20 -5.01
N ILE A 64 5.69 0.80 -4.66
CA ILE A 64 4.75 0.16 -5.57
C ILE A 64 3.55 1.08 -5.70
N SER A 65 3.35 1.62 -6.92
CA SER A 65 2.22 2.50 -7.21
C SER A 65 0.94 1.71 -7.41
N GLY A 66 -0.11 2.14 -6.71
CA GLY A 66 -1.47 1.69 -6.99
C GLY A 66 -2.03 2.21 -8.33
N GLY A 67 -1.36 3.19 -8.94
CA GLY A 67 -1.83 3.82 -10.18
C GLY A 67 -2.78 5.00 -9.91
N SER A 68 -2.36 6.21 -10.27
CA SER A 68 -3.17 7.42 -10.09
C SER A 68 -4.26 7.54 -11.14
N GLY A 69 -5.49 7.81 -10.70
CA GLY A 69 -6.62 8.14 -11.59
C GLY A 69 -7.20 6.95 -12.36
N VAL A 70 -6.89 5.73 -11.96
CA VAL A 70 -7.40 4.52 -12.64
C VAL A 70 -8.56 3.95 -11.83
N SER A 71 -9.79 4.19 -12.31
CA SER A 71 -11.01 3.67 -11.67
C SER A 71 -11.09 2.14 -11.60
N GLU A 72 -10.34 1.44 -12.45
CA GLU A 72 -10.30 -0.03 -12.46
C GLU A 72 -9.73 -0.62 -11.17
N LEU A 73 -8.74 0.03 -10.57
CA LEU A 73 -8.14 -0.43 -9.30
C LEU A 73 -9.09 -0.28 -8.11
N ALA A 74 -9.99 0.70 -8.16
CA ALA A 74 -11.02 0.87 -7.13
C ALA A 74 -12.11 -0.23 -7.17
N THR A 75 -12.17 -0.99 -8.27
CA THR A 75 -13.18 -2.03 -8.51
C THR A 75 -12.54 -3.40 -8.75
N LEU A 76 -11.36 -3.65 -8.17
CA LEU A 76 -10.69 -4.94 -8.28
C LEU A 76 -11.60 -6.07 -7.76
N ASP A 77 -11.67 -7.12 -8.54
CA ASP A 77 -12.36 -8.33 -8.10
C ASP A 77 -11.55 -9.10 -7.06
N ASN A 78 -12.20 -10.00 -6.34
CA ASN A 78 -11.57 -10.79 -5.29
C ASN A 78 -10.40 -11.64 -5.79
N ALA A 79 -10.38 -12.02 -7.06
CA ALA A 79 -9.30 -12.80 -7.65
C ALA A 79 -8.04 -11.94 -7.81
N SER A 80 -8.19 -10.72 -8.30
CA SER A 80 -7.09 -9.75 -8.41
C SER A 80 -6.52 -9.34 -7.06
N ILE A 81 -7.37 -9.14 -6.05
CA ILE A 81 -6.92 -8.84 -4.68
C ILE A 81 -6.10 -10.01 -4.12
N LYS A 82 -6.56 -11.25 -4.28
CA LYS A 82 -5.82 -12.44 -3.84
C LYS A 82 -4.48 -12.60 -4.57
N LEU A 83 -4.44 -12.30 -5.86
CA LEU A 83 -3.19 -12.28 -6.62
C LEU A 83 -2.22 -11.26 -6.02
N LEU A 84 -2.67 -10.03 -5.77
CA LEU A 84 -1.85 -8.98 -5.16
C LEU A 84 -1.31 -9.40 -3.79
N ILE A 85 -2.16 -9.98 -2.94
CA ILE A 85 -1.75 -10.49 -1.63
C ILE A 85 -0.66 -11.56 -1.79
N SER A 86 -0.83 -12.50 -2.71
CA SER A 86 0.16 -13.56 -2.94
C SER A 86 1.50 -13.02 -3.43
N GLU A 87 1.48 -11.95 -4.23
CA GLU A 87 2.69 -11.28 -4.71
C GLU A 87 3.36 -10.43 -3.61
N LEU A 88 2.56 -9.77 -2.75
CA LEU A 88 3.08 -9.01 -1.60
C LEU A 88 3.80 -9.91 -0.59
N VAL A 89 3.29 -11.12 -0.34
CA VAL A 89 3.94 -12.10 0.54
C VAL A 89 5.35 -12.46 0.05
N LYS A 90 5.58 -12.45 -1.26
CA LYS A 90 6.92 -12.73 -1.82
C LYS A 90 7.94 -11.63 -1.48
N LEU A 91 7.48 -10.40 -1.20
CA LEU A 91 8.35 -9.29 -0.81
C LEU A 91 9.02 -9.51 0.54
N ASP A 92 8.44 -10.35 1.39
CA ASP A 92 8.99 -10.70 2.71
C ASP A 92 10.41 -11.30 2.64
N GLN A 93 10.77 -11.89 1.49
CA GLN A 93 12.11 -12.41 1.25
C GLN A 93 13.12 -11.34 0.79
N MET A 94 12.64 -10.17 0.39
CA MET A 94 13.45 -9.10 -0.21
C MET A 94 13.56 -7.86 0.68
N TYR A 95 12.56 -7.63 1.51
CA TYR A 95 12.42 -6.46 2.36
C TYR A 95 12.25 -6.84 3.82
N ASP A 96 12.81 -6.04 4.72
CA ASP A 96 12.62 -6.21 6.18
C ASP A 96 11.24 -5.72 6.63
N VAL A 97 10.68 -4.73 5.89
CA VAL A 97 9.38 -4.12 6.21
C VAL A 97 8.63 -3.81 4.93
N VAL A 98 7.38 -4.24 4.87
CA VAL A 98 6.40 -3.87 3.85
C VAL A 98 5.35 -2.98 4.49
N ILE A 99 5.24 -1.73 4.06
CA ILE A 99 4.23 -0.79 4.55
C ILE A 99 3.11 -0.72 3.51
N ILE A 100 1.90 -1.09 3.91
CA ILE A 100 0.71 -0.99 3.07
C ILE A 100 -0.06 0.26 3.47
N ASP A 101 -0.08 1.26 2.60
CA ASP A 101 -0.78 2.54 2.81
C ASP A 101 -2.19 2.45 2.22
N THR A 102 -3.17 2.17 3.06
CA THR A 102 -4.57 2.01 2.66
C THR A 102 -5.32 3.32 2.69
N GLY A 103 -6.32 3.44 1.84
CA GLY A 103 -7.34 4.47 1.97
C GLY A 103 -8.14 4.35 3.28
N ALA A 104 -8.89 5.39 3.61
CA ALA A 104 -9.81 5.37 4.74
C ALA A 104 -11.04 4.48 4.46
N GLY A 105 -11.66 3.98 5.53
CA GLY A 105 -12.90 3.20 5.47
C GLY A 105 -12.71 1.71 5.71
N ILE A 106 -13.77 0.96 5.43
CA ILE A 106 -13.88 -0.49 5.68
C ILE A 106 -14.31 -1.24 4.40
N THR A 107 -13.78 -0.82 3.25
CA THR A 107 -14.02 -1.54 2.00
C THR A 107 -13.41 -2.93 2.04
N ASP A 108 -13.92 -3.85 1.22
CA ASP A 108 -13.42 -5.22 1.19
C ASP A 108 -11.91 -5.28 0.92
N SER A 109 -11.40 -4.44 0.03
CA SER A 109 -9.96 -4.36 -0.26
C SER A 109 -9.13 -3.89 0.93
N VAL A 110 -9.60 -2.86 1.66
CA VAL A 110 -8.93 -2.40 2.89
C VAL A 110 -8.91 -3.51 3.93
N MET A 111 -10.03 -4.19 4.13
CA MET A 111 -10.14 -5.27 5.12
C MET A 111 -9.22 -6.45 4.78
N GLU A 112 -9.12 -6.85 3.51
CA GLU A 112 -8.21 -7.92 3.08
C GLU A 112 -6.75 -7.58 3.39
N PHE A 113 -6.30 -6.34 3.12
CA PHE A 113 -4.95 -5.90 3.46
C PHE A 113 -4.71 -5.81 4.98
N VAL A 114 -5.68 -5.34 5.74
CA VAL A 114 -5.60 -5.26 7.20
C VAL A 114 -5.51 -6.67 7.81
N MET A 115 -6.34 -7.60 7.35
CA MET A 115 -6.37 -8.96 7.88
C MET A 115 -5.12 -9.79 7.54
N MET A 116 -4.44 -9.50 6.43
CA MET A 116 -3.18 -10.16 6.08
C MET A 116 -1.97 -9.60 6.84
N SER A 117 -2.07 -8.40 7.37
CA SER A 117 -0.95 -7.70 8.00
C SER A 117 -0.76 -8.16 9.44
N PRO A 118 0.46 -8.51 9.87
CA PRO A 118 0.74 -8.92 11.25
C PRO A 118 0.62 -7.76 12.25
N GLU A 119 0.80 -6.52 11.77
CA GLU A 119 0.69 -5.30 12.57
C GLU A 119 -0.13 -4.26 11.83
N VAL A 120 -1.03 -3.58 12.55
CA VAL A 120 -1.87 -2.52 12.02
C VAL A 120 -1.63 -1.23 12.80
N VAL A 121 -1.30 -0.16 12.09
CA VAL A 121 -1.19 1.18 12.67
C VAL A 121 -2.43 1.98 12.31
N LEU A 122 -3.32 2.13 13.28
CA LEU A 122 -4.54 2.92 13.13
C LEU A 122 -4.27 4.40 13.45
N VAL A 123 -4.41 5.26 12.44
CA VAL A 123 -4.22 6.70 12.58
C VAL A 123 -5.55 7.37 12.88
N VAL A 124 -5.62 8.03 14.02
CA VAL A 124 -6.84 8.72 14.49
C VAL A 124 -6.53 10.19 14.75
N THR A 125 -7.32 11.07 14.18
CA THR A 125 -7.30 12.51 14.47
C THR A 125 -8.46 12.88 15.39
N PRO A 126 -8.39 14.01 16.13
CA PRO A 126 -9.46 14.43 17.05
C PRO A 126 -10.66 15.02 16.32
N GLU A 127 -11.02 14.48 15.16
CA GLU A 127 -12.17 14.86 14.36
C GLU A 127 -13.26 13.78 14.48
N PRO A 128 -14.55 14.17 14.58
CA PRO A 128 -15.66 13.21 14.78
C PRO A 128 -15.70 12.11 13.71
N THR A 129 -15.44 12.46 12.46
CA THR A 129 -15.40 11.50 11.32
C THR A 129 -14.27 10.49 11.49
N SER A 130 -13.06 10.94 11.79
CA SER A 130 -11.90 10.07 11.99
C SER A 130 -12.10 9.10 13.16
N ILE A 131 -12.68 9.59 14.27
CA ILE A 131 -12.99 8.75 15.43
C ILE A 131 -14.04 7.69 15.07
N THR A 132 -15.09 8.07 14.33
CA THR A 132 -16.17 7.17 13.91
C THR A 132 -15.65 6.08 12.97
N ASP A 133 -14.85 6.46 11.99
CA ASP A 133 -14.27 5.52 11.01
C ASP A 133 -13.31 4.55 11.69
N SER A 134 -12.46 5.06 12.57
CA SER A 134 -11.53 4.25 13.36
C SER A 134 -12.24 3.24 14.27
N TYR A 135 -13.32 3.69 14.91
CA TYR A 135 -14.15 2.82 15.73
C TYR A 135 -14.85 1.74 14.90
N SER A 136 -15.31 2.08 13.70
CA SER A 136 -15.93 1.12 12.78
C SER A 136 -14.94 0.03 12.36
N LEU A 137 -13.70 0.41 12.05
CA LEU A 137 -12.64 -0.55 11.74
C LEU A 137 -12.35 -1.49 12.91
N LEU A 138 -12.18 -0.94 14.13
CA LEU A 138 -11.92 -1.73 15.33
C LEU A 138 -13.04 -2.73 15.68
N LYS A 139 -14.27 -2.45 15.27
CA LYS A 139 -15.39 -3.39 15.51
C LYS A 139 -15.39 -4.58 14.55
N VAL A 140 -14.74 -4.46 13.43
CA VAL A 140 -14.69 -5.52 12.40
C VAL A 140 -13.46 -6.41 12.59
N LEU A 141 -12.39 -5.87 13.21
CA LEU A 141 -11.20 -6.63 13.63
C LEU A 141 -11.46 -7.48 14.88
#